data_d95af6e66c3959219762178cd0e9007c
#
_entry.id   d95af6e66c3959219762178cd0e9007c
#
_cell.length_a   1.000
_cell.length_b   1.000
_cell.length_c   1.000
_cell.angle_alpha   90.00
_cell.angle_beta   90.00
_cell.angle_gamma   90.00
#
_symmetry.space_group_name_H-M   'P 1'
#
loop_
_entity.id
_entity.type
_entity.pdbx_description
1 polymer ?
#
loop_
_entity_poly.entity_id
_entity_poly.type
_entity_poly.pdbx_seq_one_letter_code
_entity_poly.pdbx_strand_id
1 'polypeptide(L)'
;MKFKLAFLSIAFLAAGLSSVSGVAFAQANDTLAKVKASGVVTMGVRDSSGALSYTLGDGKYTGYHVEICNHVVAALEKAAGRKLEVKYQPVTSQNRIPLVQNGTVDIECGSTTNNATHQKDVAFLPTTFVEEVRIAVKANSGITSIAQLNGKNVATTTGTTSVQTLRKNQRATGVDFKEVFGKDHSDSFLLLESGRADAFVMDGAILAGNIATAKNPAEFKIVGEVLSTEPIAIMIRKDDPVFKKIGDDTIKAMIKSGEMNKLWDKWFLQPIPPKNTKVGLALSESTKAAWANPNDKPMEDYAKK
;
A
#
# COMPACT_ATOMS: atom_id res chain seq x y z
N MET A 1 -56.23 35.12 63.08
CA MET A 1 -55.97 33.90 62.29
C MET A 1 -54.54 33.91 61.78
N LYS A 2 -53.69 33.06 62.31
CA LYS A 2 -52.26 33.01 61.99
C LYS A 2 -51.97 31.73 61.16
N PHE A 3 -51.63 31.87 59.92
CA PHE A 3 -51.17 30.75 59.08
C PHE A 3 -49.63 30.64 59.20
N LYS A 4 -49.18 29.45 59.63
CA LYS A 4 -47.78 29.07 59.65
C LYS A 4 -47.44 28.37 58.32
N LEU A 5 -46.50 28.93 57.56
CA LEU A 5 -45.90 28.25 56.43
C LEU A 5 -44.77 27.35 56.95
N ALA A 6 -44.87 26.07 56.62
CA ALA A 6 -43.80 25.09 56.82
C ALA A 6 -42.93 25.04 55.58
N PHE A 7 -41.63 25.33 55.71
CA PHE A 7 -40.63 25.13 54.65
C PHE A 7 -40.17 23.66 54.66
N LEU A 8 -40.41 22.95 53.55
CA LEU A 8 -39.90 21.61 53.32
C LEU A 8 -38.58 21.72 52.54
N SER A 9 -37.45 21.41 53.20
CA SER A 9 -36.12 21.38 52.57
C SER A 9 -35.97 20.05 51.82
N ILE A 10 -35.90 20.11 50.49
CA ILE A 10 -35.55 18.96 49.64
C ILE A 10 -34.01 19.03 49.42
N ALA A 11 -33.31 18.08 50.04
CA ALA A 11 -31.89 17.84 49.78
C ALA A 11 -31.72 17.10 48.45
N PHE A 12 -31.12 17.76 47.43
CA PHE A 12 -30.70 17.13 46.21
C PHE A 12 -29.40 16.35 46.46
N LEU A 13 -29.50 15.04 46.37
CA LEU A 13 -28.36 14.13 46.32
C LEU A 13 -27.81 14.16 44.90
N ALA A 14 -26.77 14.93 44.63
CA ALA A 14 -25.99 14.90 43.42
C ALA A 14 -25.04 13.69 43.47
N ALA A 15 -25.49 12.52 43.03
CA ALA A 15 -24.62 11.38 42.80
C ALA A 15 -23.92 11.54 41.45
N GLY A 16 -22.58 11.54 41.49
CA GLY A 16 -21.70 11.76 40.35
C GLY A 16 -21.84 10.72 39.25
N LEU A 17 -22.01 11.23 38.03
CA LEU A 17 -21.71 10.53 36.82
C LEU A 17 -20.39 11.12 36.27
N SER A 18 -19.30 10.57 36.74
CA SER A 18 -17.98 10.81 36.13
C SER A 18 -17.41 9.47 35.67
N SER A 19 -16.87 9.49 34.45
CA SER A 19 -15.96 8.49 33.89
C SER A 19 -16.54 7.27 33.20
N VAL A 20 -16.96 7.43 31.93
CA VAL A 20 -16.92 6.34 30.93
C VAL A 20 -16.44 6.87 29.54
N SER A 21 -15.81 8.02 29.45
CA SER A 21 -15.39 8.58 28.15
C SER A 21 -13.98 8.17 27.69
N GLY A 22 -13.18 7.50 28.54
CA GLY A 22 -11.80 7.15 28.24
C GLY A 22 -11.57 5.82 27.53
N VAL A 23 -12.55 4.91 27.56
CA VAL A 23 -12.37 3.54 27.06
C VAL A 23 -12.67 3.42 25.56
N ALA A 24 -13.51 4.28 25.01
CA ALA A 24 -13.92 4.19 23.60
C ALA A 24 -12.82 4.58 22.61
N PHE A 25 -11.93 5.51 22.97
CA PHE A 25 -10.83 5.92 22.08
C PHE A 25 -9.66 4.92 22.03
N ALA A 26 -9.37 4.23 23.14
CA ALA A 26 -8.33 3.20 23.16
C ALA A 26 -8.74 1.93 22.38
N GLN A 27 -10.04 1.64 22.30
CA GLN A 27 -10.56 0.48 21.58
C GLN A 27 -10.59 0.68 20.06
N ALA A 28 -10.62 1.93 19.57
CA ALA A 28 -10.64 2.23 18.14
C ALA A 28 -9.31 1.90 17.42
N ASN A 29 -8.19 1.89 18.14
CA ASN A 29 -6.85 1.64 17.60
C ASN A 29 -6.29 0.24 17.94
N ASP A 30 -7.05 -0.63 18.58
CA ASP A 30 -6.64 -2.00 18.93
C ASP A 30 -7.25 -3.01 17.94
N THR A 31 -6.51 -3.31 16.89
CA THR A 31 -6.92 -4.29 15.87
C THR A 31 -7.08 -5.68 16.48
N LEU A 32 -6.22 -6.09 17.42
CA LEU A 32 -6.33 -7.40 18.06
C LEU A 32 -7.64 -7.53 18.87
N ALA A 33 -8.02 -6.49 19.64
CA ALA A 33 -9.30 -6.48 20.36
C ALA A 33 -10.49 -6.50 19.39
N LYS A 34 -10.45 -5.72 18.32
CA LYS A 34 -11.47 -5.69 17.25
C LYS A 34 -11.69 -7.09 16.65
N VAL A 35 -10.62 -7.77 16.22
CA VAL A 35 -10.74 -9.08 15.55
C VAL A 35 -11.10 -10.20 16.55
N LYS A 36 -10.68 -10.10 17.82
CA LYS A 36 -11.14 -11.02 18.89
C LYS A 36 -12.66 -10.94 19.05
N ALA A 37 -13.22 -9.75 19.04
CA ALA A 37 -14.65 -9.54 19.20
C ALA A 37 -15.44 -9.94 17.95
N SER A 38 -15.02 -9.46 16.77
CA SER A 38 -15.78 -9.63 15.52
C SER A 38 -15.52 -10.96 14.79
N GLY A 39 -14.32 -11.53 14.93
CA GLY A 39 -13.87 -12.66 14.11
C GLY A 39 -13.54 -12.30 12.67
N VAL A 40 -13.44 -11.00 12.35
CA VAL A 40 -13.23 -10.50 10.98
C VAL A 40 -12.01 -9.58 10.94
N VAL A 41 -11.17 -9.75 9.91
CA VAL A 41 -10.12 -8.80 9.52
C VAL A 41 -10.40 -8.28 8.13
N THR A 42 -10.35 -6.96 7.95
CA THR A 42 -10.54 -6.33 6.63
C THR A 42 -9.19 -6.01 6.00
N MET A 43 -8.91 -6.68 4.89
CA MET A 43 -7.69 -6.52 4.10
C MET A 43 -7.92 -5.57 2.93
N GLY A 44 -7.25 -4.43 2.92
CA GLY A 44 -7.21 -3.52 1.79
C GLY A 44 -6.37 -4.11 0.67
N VAL A 45 -6.94 -4.25 -0.51
CA VAL A 45 -6.31 -4.90 -1.66
C VAL A 45 -6.44 -4.03 -2.90
N ARG A 46 -5.63 -4.29 -3.93
CA ARG A 46 -5.61 -3.52 -5.17
C ARG A 46 -6.16 -4.34 -6.34
N ASP A 47 -6.81 -3.66 -7.26
CA ASP A 47 -7.28 -4.30 -8.49
C ASP A 47 -6.16 -4.51 -9.52
N SER A 48 -5.14 -3.64 -9.52
CA SER A 48 -4.15 -3.59 -10.62
C SER A 48 -2.74 -3.15 -10.20
N SER A 49 -2.27 -3.52 -9.00
CA SER A 49 -0.88 -3.22 -8.59
C SER A 49 0.12 -4.29 -9.04
N GLY A 50 0.05 -4.71 -10.32
CA GLY A 50 0.94 -5.74 -10.87
C GLY A 50 0.89 -7.03 -10.05
N ALA A 51 2.03 -7.73 -9.92
CA ALA A 51 2.12 -8.96 -9.11
C ALA A 51 2.07 -8.73 -7.59
N LEU A 52 2.01 -7.47 -7.12
CA LEU A 52 1.96 -7.16 -5.69
C LEU A 52 0.58 -7.44 -5.10
N SER A 53 -0.47 -6.94 -5.76
CA SER A 53 -1.87 -7.09 -5.34
C SER A 53 -2.77 -6.84 -6.53
N TYR A 54 -3.58 -7.82 -6.91
CA TYR A 54 -4.48 -7.70 -8.05
C TYR A 54 -5.70 -8.61 -7.92
N THR A 55 -6.75 -8.28 -8.67
CA THR A 55 -7.98 -9.06 -8.69
C THR A 55 -7.90 -10.22 -9.68
N LEU A 56 -8.49 -11.35 -9.28
CA LEU A 56 -8.76 -12.49 -10.17
C LEU A 56 -10.21 -12.48 -10.71
N GLY A 57 -10.99 -11.45 -10.36
CA GLY A 57 -12.43 -11.41 -10.57
C GLY A 57 -13.21 -12.05 -9.42
N ASP A 58 -14.54 -11.87 -9.43
CA ASP A 58 -15.47 -12.47 -8.46
C ASP A 58 -15.09 -12.22 -6.98
N GLY A 59 -14.53 -11.04 -6.68
CA GLY A 59 -14.12 -10.66 -5.33
C GLY A 59 -12.88 -11.39 -4.80
N LYS A 60 -12.15 -12.08 -5.66
CA LYS A 60 -10.90 -12.79 -5.33
C LYS A 60 -9.69 -11.92 -5.61
N TYR A 61 -8.77 -11.89 -4.66
CA TYR A 61 -7.53 -11.12 -4.73
C TYR A 61 -6.33 -11.99 -4.44
N THR A 62 -5.21 -11.65 -5.06
CA THR A 62 -3.96 -12.39 -4.91
C THR A 62 -2.76 -11.48 -5.18
N GLY A 63 -1.56 -11.98 -4.95
CA GLY A 63 -0.31 -11.28 -5.21
C GLY A 63 0.68 -11.42 -4.05
N TYR A 64 1.88 -10.94 -4.27
CA TYR A 64 2.99 -11.00 -3.33
C TYR A 64 2.62 -10.41 -1.95
N HIS A 65 2.07 -9.18 -1.92
CA HIS A 65 1.68 -8.54 -0.67
C HIS A 65 0.42 -9.16 -0.04
N VAL A 66 -0.51 -9.64 -0.85
CA VAL A 66 -1.68 -10.37 -0.33
C VAL A 66 -1.24 -11.64 0.40
N GLU A 67 -0.24 -12.34 -0.12
CA GLU A 67 0.30 -13.54 0.51
C GLU A 67 1.10 -13.22 1.78
N ILE A 68 1.92 -12.17 1.78
CA ILE A 68 2.58 -11.67 3.01
C ILE A 68 1.54 -11.30 4.07
N CYS A 69 0.48 -10.59 3.70
CA CYS A 69 -0.59 -10.25 4.63
C CYS A 69 -1.32 -11.47 5.18
N ASN A 70 -1.47 -12.54 4.39
CA ASN A 70 -2.04 -13.80 4.91
C ASN A 70 -1.17 -14.40 6.01
N HIS A 71 0.16 -14.30 5.93
CA HIS A 71 1.05 -14.69 7.03
C HIS A 71 0.85 -13.81 8.28
N VAL A 72 0.68 -12.49 8.10
CA VAL A 72 0.38 -11.56 9.20
C VAL A 72 -0.99 -11.89 9.83
N VAL A 73 -2.01 -12.17 9.01
CA VAL A 73 -3.34 -12.57 9.49
C VAL A 73 -3.28 -13.89 10.25
N ALA A 74 -2.49 -14.88 9.80
CA ALA A 74 -2.31 -16.14 10.54
C ALA A 74 -1.66 -15.92 11.91
N ALA A 75 -0.70 -14.99 12.02
CA ALA A 75 -0.13 -14.60 13.31
C ALA A 75 -1.15 -13.87 14.20
N LEU A 76 -2.00 -13.03 13.61
CA LEU A 76 -3.10 -12.35 14.30
C LEU A 76 -4.16 -13.33 14.80
N GLU A 77 -4.51 -14.36 14.00
CA GLU A 77 -5.39 -15.48 14.43
C GLU A 77 -4.85 -16.17 15.69
N LYS A 78 -3.55 -16.49 15.67
CA LYS A 78 -2.89 -17.10 16.83
C LYS A 78 -2.96 -16.21 18.05
N ALA A 79 -2.71 -14.92 17.93
CA ALA A 79 -2.82 -13.94 19.02
C ALA A 79 -4.27 -13.74 19.49
N ALA A 80 -5.24 -13.82 18.57
CA ALA A 80 -6.66 -13.71 18.87
C ALA A 80 -7.23 -14.97 19.53
N GLY A 81 -6.58 -16.14 19.38
CA GLY A 81 -7.06 -17.43 19.85
C GLY A 81 -8.26 -17.99 19.08
N ARG A 82 -8.48 -17.49 17.85
CA ARG A 82 -9.60 -17.91 16.98
C ARG A 82 -9.26 -17.72 15.51
N LYS A 83 -9.95 -18.45 14.63
CA LYS A 83 -9.92 -18.22 13.19
C LYS A 83 -10.59 -16.88 12.85
N LEU A 84 -10.04 -16.20 11.84
CA LEU A 84 -10.56 -14.94 11.33
C LEU A 84 -11.07 -15.11 9.90
N GLU A 85 -12.20 -14.50 9.63
CA GLU A 85 -12.69 -14.29 8.26
C GLU A 85 -11.93 -13.11 7.65
N VAL A 86 -11.32 -13.32 6.48
CA VAL A 86 -10.70 -12.24 5.73
C VAL A 86 -11.73 -11.62 4.78
N LYS A 87 -12.04 -10.33 4.97
CA LYS A 87 -12.84 -9.55 4.03
C LYS A 87 -11.92 -8.66 3.20
N TYR A 88 -12.03 -8.77 1.89
CA TYR A 88 -11.29 -7.92 0.98
C TYR A 88 -12.03 -6.60 0.75
N GLN A 89 -11.29 -5.48 0.90
CA GLN A 89 -11.75 -4.13 0.58
C GLN A 89 -10.86 -3.58 -0.53
N PRO A 90 -11.36 -3.45 -1.77
CA PRO A 90 -10.61 -2.79 -2.84
C PRO A 90 -10.31 -1.33 -2.47
N VAL A 91 -9.05 -0.95 -2.64
CA VAL A 91 -8.60 0.41 -2.38
C VAL A 91 -7.80 0.96 -3.57
N THR A 92 -7.82 2.27 -3.72
CA THR A 92 -7.01 3.02 -4.69
C THR A 92 -5.86 3.74 -3.97
N SER A 93 -4.92 4.29 -4.73
CA SER A 93 -3.84 5.11 -4.16
C SER A 93 -4.36 6.34 -3.43
N GLN A 94 -5.55 6.87 -3.80
CA GLN A 94 -6.15 8.04 -3.16
C GLN A 94 -6.86 7.73 -1.84
N ASN A 95 -7.54 6.56 -1.72
CA ASN A 95 -8.40 6.29 -0.57
C ASN A 95 -7.81 5.32 0.46
N ARG A 96 -6.70 4.62 0.16
CA ARG A 96 -6.11 3.61 1.05
C ARG A 96 -5.74 4.17 2.44
N ILE A 97 -5.10 5.35 2.50
CA ILE A 97 -4.69 5.97 3.78
C ILE A 97 -5.92 6.34 4.63
N PRO A 98 -6.90 7.12 4.14
CA PRO A 98 -8.12 7.39 4.91
C PRO A 98 -8.87 6.15 5.39
N LEU A 99 -8.92 5.09 4.58
CA LEU A 99 -9.60 3.84 4.95
C LEU A 99 -8.87 3.05 6.03
N VAL A 100 -7.53 3.12 6.09
CA VAL A 100 -6.74 2.55 7.19
C VAL A 100 -6.89 3.40 8.45
N GLN A 101 -6.80 4.73 8.35
CA GLN A 101 -6.93 5.65 9.47
C GLN A 101 -8.28 5.49 10.20
N ASN A 102 -9.38 5.42 9.47
CA ASN A 102 -10.73 5.34 10.05
C ASN A 102 -11.14 3.91 10.47
N GLY A 103 -10.28 2.90 10.25
CA GLY A 103 -10.52 1.51 10.65
C GLY A 103 -11.45 0.71 9.73
N THR A 104 -11.82 1.24 8.57
CA THR A 104 -12.51 0.46 7.53
C THR A 104 -11.61 -0.66 7.01
N VAL A 105 -10.31 -0.38 6.89
CA VAL A 105 -9.26 -1.34 6.53
C VAL A 105 -8.36 -1.55 7.75
N ASP A 106 -8.08 -2.80 8.10
CA ASP A 106 -7.18 -3.16 9.20
C ASP A 106 -5.72 -3.26 8.76
N ILE A 107 -5.50 -3.82 7.56
CA ILE A 107 -4.18 -4.04 6.96
C ILE A 107 -4.27 -3.77 5.46
N GLU A 108 -3.40 -2.91 4.91
CA GLU A 108 -3.36 -2.62 3.48
C GLU A 108 -2.20 -3.37 2.82
N CYS A 109 -2.53 -4.17 1.82
CA CYS A 109 -1.69 -5.15 1.15
C CYS A 109 -1.49 -4.79 -0.33
N GLY A 110 -1.25 -3.51 -0.57
CA GLY A 110 -1.09 -2.95 -1.92
C GLY A 110 0.36 -2.63 -2.28
N SER A 111 0.58 -1.41 -2.74
CA SER A 111 1.87 -0.90 -3.21
C SER A 111 2.15 0.48 -2.59
N THR A 112 2.07 0.58 -1.26
CA THR A 112 2.23 1.86 -0.59
C THR A 112 3.68 2.13 -0.24
N THR A 113 4.21 3.24 -0.77
CA THR A 113 5.52 3.76 -0.42
C THR A 113 5.54 4.21 1.03
N ASN A 114 6.48 3.70 1.80
CA ASN A 114 6.77 4.18 3.13
C ASN A 114 7.61 5.45 3.06
N ASN A 115 7.01 6.60 3.31
CA ASN A 115 7.66 7.90 3.35
C ASN A 115 7.24 8.70 4.58
N ALA A 116 7.99 9.75 4.91
CA ALA A 116 7.75 10.57 6.09
C ALA A 116 6.37 11.27 6.08
N THR A 117 5.81 11.54 4.90
CA THR A 117 4.47 12.13 4.77
C THR A 117 3.40 11.12 5.16
N HIS A 118 3.46 9.90 4.62
CA HIS A 118 2.51 8.83 4.95
C HIS A 118 2.62 8.41 6.43
N GLN A 119 3.83 8.39 7.00
CA GLN A 119 4.03 8.05 8.42
C GLN A 119 3.39 9.05 9.41
N LYS A 120 2.98 10.24 8.95
CA LYS A 120 2.17 11.14 9.80
C LYS A 120 0.80 10.56 10.11
N ASP A 121 0.25 9.80 9.18
CA ASP A 121 -1.13 9.34 9.17
C ASP A 121 -1.30 7.86 9.46
N VAL A 122 -0.33 7.02 9.10
CA VAL A 122 -0.36 5.56 9.22
C VAL A 122 0.98 5.01 9.70
N ALA A 123 1.02 3.73 10.05
CA ALA A 123 2.24 3.00 10.37
C ALA A 123 2.55 1.96 9.29
N PHE A 124 3.81 1.59 9.16
CA PHE A 124 4.30 0.58 8.22
C PHE A 124 4.97 -0.56 8.95
N LEU A 125 4.83 -1.77 8.43
CA LEU A 125 5.63 -2.92 8.81
C LEU A 125 7.01 -2.84 8.12
N PRO A 126 7.96 -3.72 8.42
CA PRO A 126 9.27 -3.68 7.76
C PRO A 126 9.17 -3.72 6.24
N THR A 127 10.06 -3.00 5.58
CA THR A 127 10.15 -2.92 4.11
C THR A 127 10.12 -4.31 3.48
N THR A 128 9.13 -4.54 2.60
CA THR A 128 8.94 -5.80 1.90
C THR A 128 9.75 -5.91 0.62
N PHE A 129 9.99 -4.79 -0.04
CA PHE A 129 10.99 -4.65 -1.12
C PHE A 129 11.27 -3.16 -1.39
N VAL A 130 12.31 -2.89 -2.17
CA VAL A 130 12.69 -1.55 -2.60
C VAL A 130 12.38 -1.40 -4.09
N GLU A 131 11.48 -0.49 -4.37
CA GLU A 131 10.95 -0.20 -5.71
C GLU A 131 11.75 0.90 -6.41
N GLU A 132 11.70 0.89 -7.73
CA GLU A 132 12.22 1.95 -8.59
C GLU A 132 11.10 2.54 -9.44
N VAL A 133 10.89 3.86 -9.36
CA VAL A 133 9.96 4.54 -10.27
C VAL A 133 10.63 4.68 -11.64
N ARG A 134 9.97 4.18 -12.68
CA ARG A 134 10.49 4.05 -14.05
C ARG A 134 9.49 4.58 -15.09
N ILE A 135 9.87 4.52 -16.35
CA ILE A 135 9.08 4.98 -17.50
C ILE A 135 8.76 3.78 -18.39
N ALA A 136 7.49 3.50 -18.64
CA ALA A 136 7.05 2.58 -19.69
C ALA A 136 6.62 3.35 -20.93
N VAL A 137 6.98 2.83 -22.10
CA VAL A 137 6.67 3.42 -23.40
C VAL A 137 6.33 2.33 -24.42
N LYS A 138 5.75 2.69 -25.55
CA LYS A 138 5.69 1.78 -26.71
C LYS A 138 7.09 1.49 -27.23
N ALA A 139 7.37 0.25 -27.57
CA ALA A 139 8.70 -0.22 -27.98
C ALA A 139 9.29 0.54 -29.17
N ASN A 140 8.41 1.00 -30.08
CA ASN A 140 8.77 1.76 -31.29
C ASN A 140 8.74 3.28 -31.10
N SER A 141 8.50 3.80 -29.88
CA SER A 141 8.35 5.25 -29.63
C SER A 141 9.64 6.08 -29.84
N GLY A 142 10.80 5.44 -29.80
CA GLY A 142 12.10 6.14 -29.80
C GLY A 142 12.44 6.80 -28.46
N ILE A 143 11.53 6.79 -27.46
CA ILE A 143 11.76 7.40 -26.15
C ILE A 143 12.65 6.46 -25.32
N THR A 144 13.73 7.02 -24.75
CA THR A 144 14.70 6.29 -23.92
C THR A 144 15.07 7.00 -22.61
N SER A 145 14.54 8.22 -22.37
CA SER A 145 14.81 9.01 -21.16
C SER A 145 13.68 9.99 -20.86
N ILE A 146 13.67 10.56 -19.66
CA ILE A 146 12.69 11.60 -19.28
C ILE A 146 12.86 12.86 -20.16
N ALA A 147 14.06 13.18 -20.60
CA ALA A 147 14.34 14.35 -21.44
C ALA A 147 13.57 14.33 -22.77
N GLN A 148 13.24 13.14 -23.28
CA GLN A 148 12.50 12.96 -24.53
C GLN A 148 10.96 13.01 -24.34
N LEU A 149 10.49 13.27 -23.14
CA LEU A 149 9.06 13.46 -22.86
C LEU A 149 8.58 14.89 -23.15
N ASN A 150 9.46 15.78 -23.59
CA ASN A 150 9.09 17.16 -23.91
C ASN A 150 7.97 17.21 -24.96
N GLY A 151 6.88 17.96 -24.67
CA GLY A 151 5.69 18.07 -25.52
C GLY A 151 4.82 16.81 -25.54
N LYS A 152 5.10 15.79 -24.74
CA LYS A 152 4.39 14.49 -24.72
C LYS A 152 3.27 14.43 -23.69
N ASN A 153 2.32 13.51 -23.89
CA ASN A 153 1.36 13.14 -22.87
C ASN A 153 1.95 12.03 -21.99
N VAL A 154 2.06 12.28 -20.70
CA VAL A 154 2.63 11.33 -19.74
C VAL A 154 1.55 10.87 -18.78
N ALA A 155 1.21 9.58 -18.84
CA ALA A 155 0.28 8.97 -17.92
C ALA A 155 0.93 8.74 -16.55
N THR A 156 0.14 8.90 -15.51
CA THR A 156 0.45 8.48 -14.14
C THR A 156 -0.84 8.19 -13.37
N THR A 157 -0.75 7.58 -12.19
CA THR A 157 -1.93 7.23 -11.41
C THR A 157 -2.18 8.24 -10.29
N THR A 158 -3.39 8.72 -10.18
CA THR A 158 -3.78 9.71 -9.17
C THR A 158 -3.51 9.21 -7.74
N GLY A 159 -2.94 10.07 -6.90
CA GLY A 159 -2.68 9.76 -5.48
C GLY A 159 -1.41 8.94 -5.22
N THR A 160 -0.53 8.78 -6.21
CA THR A 160 0.76 8.07 -6.07
C THR A 160 1.92 9.02 -5.80
N THR A 161 2.99 8.48 -5.20
CA THR A 161 4.30 9.15 -5.09
C THR A 161 4.91 9.41 -6.45
N SER A 162 4.64 8.55 -7.45
CA SER A 162 5.11 8.71 -8.83
C SER A 162 4.70 10.03 -9.47
N VAL A 163 3.53 10.59 -9.11
CA VAL A 163 3.13 11.95 -9.55
C VAL A 163 4.11 13.00 -9.03
N GLN A 164 4.48 12.92 -7.75
CA GLN A 164 5.41 13.88 -7.14
C GLN A 164 6.81 13.72 -7.70
N THR A 165 7.25 12.47 -7.89
CA THR A 165 8.54 12.13 -8.50
C THR A 165 8.62 12.64 -9.93
N LEU A 166 7.58 12.44 -10.74
CA LEU A 166 7.50 12.94 -12.11
C LEU A 166 7.62 14.47 -12.14
N ARG A 167 6.85 15.19 -11.32
CA ARG A 167 6.91 16.66 -11.23
C ARG A 167 8.24 17.19 -10.69
N LYS A 168 8.87 16.48 -9.76
CA LYS A 168 10.22 16.83 -9.29
C LYS A 168 11.24 16.74 -10.42
N ASN A 169 11.21 15.65 -11.18
CA ASN A 169 12.11 15.44 -12.33
C ASN A 169 11.82 16.44 -13.46
N GLN A 170 10.56 16.78 -13.74
CA GLN A 170 10.16 17.82 -14.68
C GLN A 170 10.83 19.15 -14.36
N ARG A 171 10.72 19.60 -13.10
CA ARG A 171 11.35 20.85 -12.65
C ARG A 171 12.87 20.80 -12.72
N ALA A 172 13.48 19.67 -12.40
CA ALA A 172 14.93 19.51 -12.40
C ALA A 172 15.54 19.49 -13.81
N THR A 173 14.82 18.95 -14.78
CA THR A 173 15.27 18.79 -16.16
C THR A 173 14.80 19.91 -17.09
N GLY A 174 13.81 20.71 -16.67
CA GLY A 174 13.17 21.73 -17.51
C GLY A 174 12.33 21.15 -18.66
N VAL A 175 12.03 19.85 -18.63
CA VAL A 175 11.19 19.18 -19.62
C VAL A 175 9.73 19.56 -19.40
N ASP A 176 9.04 19.99 -20.46
CA ASP A 176 7.59 20.27 -20.39
C ASP A 176 6.80 19.14 -21.04
N PHE A 177 5.91 18.52 -20.26
CA PHE A 177 4.99 17.47 -20.70
C PHE A 177 3.60 17.67 -20.07
N LYS A 178 2.60 17.09 -20.70
CA LYS A 178 1.23 17.12 -20.20
C LYS A 178 0.94 15.85 -19.38
N GLU A 179 0.63 16.02 -18.11
CA GLU A 179 0.16 14.91 -17.26
C GLU A 179 -1.25 14.48 -17.65
N VAL A 180 -1.46 13.17 -17.80
CA VAL A 180 -2.78 12.54 -17.95
C VAL A 180 -2.95 11.48 -16.86
N PHE A 181 -4.12 11.44 -16.22
CA PHE A 181 -4.30 10.66 -15.01
C PHE A 181 -5.25 9.48 -15.23
N GLY A 182 -4.81 8.29 -14.77
CA GLY A 182 -5.71 7.17 -14.53
C GLY A 182 -6.18 7.16 -13.08
N LYS A 183 -7.36 6.60 -12.84
CA LYS A 183 -7.92 6.41 -11.50
C LYS A 183 -7.16 5.31 -10.74
N ASP A 184 -6.81 4.24 -11.45
CA ASP A 184 -5.95 3.17 -10.95
C ASP A 184 -4.88 2.81 -11.99
N HIS A 185 -3.99 1.86 -11.68
CA HIS A 185 -2.81 1.56 -12.52
C HIS A 185 -3.18 0.97 -13.88
N SER A 186 -4.21 0.12 -13.94
CA SER A 186 -4.74 -0.38 -15.21
C SER A 186 -5.30 0.71 -16.11
N ASP A 187 -6.01 1.69 -15.54
CA ASP A 187 -6.53 2.85 -16.29
C ASP A 187 -5.38 3.67 -16.87
N SER A 188 -4.32 3.89 -16.06
CA SER A 188 -3.13 4.62 -16.50
C SER A 188 -2.38 3.88 -17.61
N PHE A 189 -2.24 2.57 -17.48
CA PHE A 189 -1.61 1.75 -18.51
C PHE A 189 -2.45 1.73 -19.81
N LEU A 190 -3.78 1.71 -19.71
CA LEU A 190 -4.67 1.78 -20.86
C LEU A 190 -4.51 3.11 -21.63
N LEU A 191 -4.14 4.22 -20.97
CA LEU A 191 -3.81 5.48 -21.67
C LEU A 191 -2.59 5.29 -22.57
N LEU A 192 -1.55 4.57 -22.11
CA LEU A 192 -0.39 4.24 -22.92
C LEU A 192 -0.74 3.24 -24.03
N GLU A 193 -1.47 2.17 -23.69
CA GLU A 193 -1.84 1.09 -24.62
C GLU A 193 -2.68 1.64 -25.78
N SER A 194 -3.66 2.51 -25.49
CA SER A 194 -4.53 3.16 -26.50
C SER A 194 -3.87 4.30 -27.26
N GLY A 195 -2.62 4.71 -26.92
CA GLY A 195 -1.94 5.83 -27.56
C GLY A 195 -2.44 7.21 -27.12
N ARG A 196 -3.26 7.30 -26.05
CA ARG A 196 -3.65 8.58 -25.44
C ARG A 196 -2.54 9.19 -24.58
N ALA A 197 -1.57 8.38 -24.19
CA ALA A 197 -0.32 8.80 -23.58
C ALA A 197 0.86 8.21 -24.34
N ASP A 198 1.98 8.94 -24.38
CA ASP A 198 3.24 8.51 -24.99
C ASP A 198 4.10 7.70 -24.02
N ALA A 199 3.90 7.92 -22.71
CA ALA A 199 4.62 7.24 -21.64
C ALA A 199 3.69 7.02 -20.43
N PHE A 200 4.04 6.04 -19.59
CA PHE A 200 3.45 5.83 -18.28
C PHE A 200 4.55 5.77 -17.23
N VAL A 201 4.52 6.69 -16.25
CA VAL A 201 5.49 6.77 -15.16
C VAL A 201 4.89 6.19 -13.90
N MET A 202 5.52 5.12 -13.38
CA MET A 202 5.04 4.34 -12.23
C MET A 202 6.16 3.44 -11.68
N ASP A 203 5.86 2.76 -10.59
CA ASP A 203 6.66 1.71 -9.99
C ASP A 203 7.02 0.63 -11.02
N GLY A 204 8.28 0.27 -11.12
CA GLY A 204 8.77 -0.69 -12.11
C GLY A 204 8.11 -2.05 -12.04
N ALA A 205 7.82 -2.55 -10.82
CA ALA A 205 7.10 -3.80 -10.62
C ALA A 205 5.65 -3.75 -11.15
N ILE A 206 4.99 -2.59 -11.00
CA ILE A 206 3.63 -2.37 -11.54
C ILE A 206 3.68 -2.25 -13.06
N LEU A 207 4.65 -1.51 -13.60
CA LEU A 207 4.85 -1.42 -15.05
C LEU A 207 5.10 -2.80 -15.66
N ALA A 208 6.03 -3.58 -15.09
CA ALA A 208 6.34 -4.92 -15.55
C ALA A 208 5.12 -5.85 -15.51
N GLY A 209 4.33 -5.79 -14.44
CA GLY A 209 3.09 -6.56 -14.30
C GLY A 209 2.02 -6.17 -15.33
N ASN A 210 1.81 -4.87 -15.56
CA ASN A 210 0.87 -4.40 -16.58
C ASN A 210 1.32 -4.81 -18.00
N ILE A 211 2.62 -4.68 -18.30
CA ILE A 211 3.19 -5.10 -19.58
C ILE A 211 2.99 -6.63 -19.77
N ALA A 212 3.34 -7.43 -18.76
CA ALA A 212 3.20 -8.88 -18.82
C ALA A 212 1.76 -9.35 -19.09
N THR A 213 0.77 -8.57 -18.66
CA THR A 213 -0.67 -8.87 -18.85
C THR A 213 -1.32 -8.13 -20.00
N ALA A 214 -0.58 -7.25 -20.71
CA ALA A 214 -1.07 -6.55 -21.89
C ALA A 214 -1.53 -7.50 -22.99
N LYS A 215 -2.30 -6.99 -23.95
CA LYS A 215 -2.72 -7.76 -25.12
C LYS A 215 -1.50 -8.23 -25.95
N ASN A 216 -0.53 -7.33 -26.14
CA ASN A 216 0.72 -7.57 -26.84
C ASN A 216 1.90 -7.04 -25.99
N PRO A 217 2.45 -7.85 -25.07
CA PRO A 217 3.53 -7.39 -24.18
C PRO A 217 4.76 -6.84 -24.92
N ALA A 218 5.10 -7.42 -26.09
CA ALA A 218 6.25 -6.99 -26.90
C ALA A 218 6.12 -5.56 -27.48
N GLU A 219 4.92 -4.97 -27.46
CA GLU A 219 4.71 -3.58 -27.88
C GLU A 219 5.18 -2.56 -26.86
N PHE A 220 5.57 -2.98 -25.66
CA PHE A 220 5.95 -2.10 -24.56
C PHE A 220 7.32 -2.44 -24.01
N LYS A 221 7.98 -1.44 -23.43
CA LYS A 221 9.27 -1.59 -22.73
C LYS A 221 9.38 -0.57 -21.61
N ILE A 222 10.14 -0.92 -20.57
CA ILE A 222 10.55 -0.01 -19.51
C ILE A 222 11.89 0.59 -19.93
N VAL A 223 12.02 1.91 -19.82
CA VAL A 223 13.18 2.67 -20.30
C VAL A 223 13.63 3.71 -19.29
N GLY A 224 14.75 4.32 -19.59
CA GLY A 224 15.27 5.50 -18.92
C GLY A 224 15.93 5.20 -17.59
N GLU A 225 16.27 6.28 -16.94
CA GLU A 225 16.86 6.35 -15.61
C GLU A 225 15.84 5.93 -14.51
N VAL A 226 16.39 5.60 -13.34
CA VAL A 226 15.60 5.45 -12.12
C VAL A 226 15.22 6.84 -11.62
N LEU A 227 13.92 7.15 -11.60
CA LEU A 227 13.43 8.49 -11.20
C LEU A 227 13.38 8.67 -9.70
N SER A 228 13.09 7.60 -8.94
CA SER A 228 13.23 7.51 -7.49
C SER A 228 13.36 6.05 -7.05
N THR A 229 13.89 5.87 -5.84
CA THR A 229 13.97 4.57 -5.15
C THR A 229 13.11 4.65 -3.90
N GLU A 230 12.18 3.71 -3.73
CA GLU A 230 11.11 3.79 -2.74
C GLU A 230 10.97 2.48 -1.95
N PRO A 231 11.07 2.50 -0.58
CA PRO A 231 10.72 1.32 0.21
C PRO A 231 9.20 1.12 0.19
N ILE A 232 8.77 -0.07 -0.20
CA ILE A 232 7.37 -0.48 -0.17
C ILE A 232 7.14 -1.38 1.04
N ALA A 233 6.02 -1.15 1.74
CA ALA A 233 5.70 -1.88 2.95
C ALA A 233 4.19 -2.03 3.15
N ILE A 234 3.82 -3.03 3.93
CA ILE A 234 2.46 -3.26 4.39
C ILE A 234 2.07 -2.13 5.36
N MET A 235 0.90 -1.54 5.17
CA MET A 235 0.42 -0.39 5.93
C MET A 235 -0.68 -0.81 6.91
N ILE A 236 -0.60 -0.28 8.13
CA ILE A 236 -1.56 -0.50 9.21
C ILE A 236 -1.92 0.82 9.89
N ARG A 237 -2.90 0.81 10.79
CA ARG A 237 -3.22 2.01 11.58
C ARG A 237 -2.03 2.45 12.41
N LYS A 238 -1.89 3.76 12.55
CA LYS A 238 -0.99 4.40 13.50
C LYS A 238 -1.49 4.15 14.93
N ASP A 239 -0.56 4.12 15.87
CA ASP A 239 -0.85 3.98 17.30
C ASP A 239 -1.53 2.65 17.69
N ASP A 240 -1.23 1.57 16.94
CA ASP A 240 -1.58 0.18 17.26
C ASP A 240 -0.31 -0.66 17.52
N PRO A 241 0.34 -0.50 18.68
CA PRO A 241 1.63 -1.13 18.95
C PRO A 241 1.55 -2.66 19.03
N VAL A 242 0.39 -3.19 19.40
CA VAL A 242 0.18 -4.66 19.51
C VAL A 242 0.16 -5.27 18.12
N PHE A 243 -0.65 -4.74 17.21
CA PHE A 243 -0.72 -5.23 15.84
C PHE A 243 0.59 -4.97 15.07
N LYS A 244 1.19 -3.79 15.28
CA LYS A 244 2.51 -3.48 14.72
C LYS A 244 3.55 -4.53 15.11
N LYS A 245 3.61 -4.91 16.39
CA LYS A 245 4.55 -5.94 16.86
C LYS A 245 4.29 -7.31 16.21
N ILE A 246 3.04 -7.72 16.09
CA ILE A 246 2.66 -8.99 15.43
C ILE A 246 3.12 -8.98 13.97
N GLY A 247 2.87 -7.89 13.24
CA GLY A 247 3.28 -7.74 11.86
C GLY A 247 4.80 -7.69 11.69
N ASP A 248 5.49 -6.89 12.49
CA ASP A 248 6.95 -6.76 12.46
C ASP A 248 7.64 -8.11 12.71
N ASP A 249 7.23 -8.82 13.74
CA ASP A 249 7.79 -10.13 14.09
C ASP A 249 7.54 -11.15 12.98
N THR A 250 6.36 -11.12 12.37
CA THR A 250 6.01 -12.00 11.25
C THR A 250 6.90 -11.75 10.04
N ILE A 251 7.03 -10.50 9.58
CA ILE A 251 7.86 -10.18 8.41
C ILE A 251 9.32 -10.49 8.67
N LYS A 252 9.85 -10.15 9.86
CA LYS A 252 11.23 -10.49 10.24
C LYS A 252 11.47 -12.01 10.26
N ALA A 253 10.49 -12.79 10.73
CA ALA A 253 10.55 -14.25 10.71
C ALA A 253 10.54 -14.81 9.28
N MET A 254 9.69 -14.26 8.39
CA MET A 254 9.63 -14.64 6.96
C MET A 254 10.95 -14.34 6.24
N ILE A 255 11.58 -13.19 6.52
CA ILE A 255 12.90 -12.84 5.99
C ILE A 255 13.94 -13.85 6.48
N LYS A 256 14.01 -14.07 7.79
CA LYS A 256 14.99 -14.99 8.44
C LYS A 256 14.87 -16.43 7.94
N SER A 257 13.66 -16.92 7.69
CA SER A 257 13.39 -18.28 7.21
C SER A 257 13.63 -18.47 5.72
N GLY A 258 13.86 -17.37 4.96
CA GLY A 258 13.93 -17.39 3.50
C GLY A 258 12.56 -17.45 2.80
N GLU A 259 11.47 -17.32 3.53
CA GLU A 259 10.12 -17.34 2.95
C GLU A 259 9.90 -16.16 1.99
N MET A 260 10.43 -14.97 2.32
CA MET A 260 10.36 -13.82 1.42
C MET A 260 11.01 -14.08 0.05
N ASN A 261 12.13 -14.83 0.01
CA ASN A 261 12.78 -15.21 -1.25
C ASN A 261 11.89 -16.16 -2.07
N LYS A 262 11.23 -17.12 -1.42
CA LYS A 262 10.30 -18.05 -2.10
C LYS A 262 9.10 -17.32 -2.67
N LEU A 263 8.53 -16.35 -1.90
CA LEU A 263 7.44 -15.52 -2.38
C LEU A 263 7.87 -14.63 -3.54
N TRP A 264 9.08 -14.07 -3.49
CA TRP A 264 9.62 -13.32 -4.63
C TRP A 264 9.74 -14.19 -5.88
N ASP A 265 10.35 -15.37 -5.76
CA ASP A 265 10.45 -16.33 -6.88
C ASP A 265 9.08 -16.65 -7.45
N LYS A 266 8.13 -17.03 -6.59
CA LYS A 266 6.75 -17.37 -6.98
C LYS A 266 6.06 -16.28 -7.77
N TRP A 267 6.13 -15.03 -7.30
CA TRP A 267 5.32 -13.94 -7.85
C TRP A 267 5.99 -13.17 -8.98
N PHE A 268 7.31 -13.16 -9.05
CA PHE A 268 8.05 -12.38 -10.03
C PHE A 268 8.83 -13.21 -11.04
N LEU A 269 9.26 -14.42 -10.66
CA LEU A 269 10.11 -15.26 -11.50
C LEU A 269 9.40 -16.49 -12.06
N GLN A 270 8.23 -16.85 -11.54
CA GLN A 270 7.39 -17.94 -12.05
C GLN A 270 6.14 -17.40 -12.76
N PRO A 271 5.48 -18.21 -13.60
CA PRO A 271 4.19 -17.85 -14.18
C PRO A 271 3.11 -17.69 -13.11
N ILE A 272 2.35 -16.59 -13.17
CA ILE A 272 1.30 -16.26 -12.19
C ILE A 272 -0.11 -16.24 -12.85
N PRO A 273 -1.17 -16.55 -12.08
CA PRO A 273 -2.54 -16.50 -12.58
C PRO A 273 -2.97 -15.06 -12.92
N PRO A 274 -4.06 -14.85 -13.70
CA PRO A 274 -4.85 -15.90 -14.37
C PRO A 274 -4.28 -16.34 -15.72
N LYS A 275 -3.41 -15.54 -16.35
CA LYS A 275 -2.90 -15.77 -17.72
C LYS A 275 -1.67 -16.67 -17.79
N ASN A 276 -1.17 -17.12 -16.65
CA ASN A 276 0.07 -17.90 -16.56
C ASN A 276 1.28 -17.16 -17.17
N THR A 277 1.36 -15.85 -16.93
CA THR A 277 2.43 -14.98 -17.42
C THR A 277 3.50 -14.75 -16.36
N LYS A 278 4.75 -14.62 -16.80
CA LYS A 278 5.91 -14.34 -15.96
C LYS A 278 6.22 -12.84 -16.00
N VAL A 279 6.35 -12.19 -14.82
CA VAL A 279 6.75 -10.78 -14.73
C VAL A 279 8.22 -10.60 -15.08
N GLY A 280 9.08 -11.50 -14.62
CA GLY A 280 10.51 -11.49 -14.94
C GLY A 280 11.34 -10.47 -14.16
N LEU A 281 10.86 -10.01 -13.00
CA LEU A 281 11.57 -9.01 -12.18
C LEU A 281 12.50 -9.70 -11.19
N ALA A 282 13.81 -9.54 -11.39
CA ALA A 282 14.82 -10.06 -10.47
C ALA A 282 14.83 -9.29 -9.13
N LEU A 283 15.18 -9.99 -8.05
CA LEU A 283 15.35 -9.39 -6.73
C LEU A 283 16.54 -8.42 -6.74
N SER A 284 16.27 -7.14 -6.46
CA SER A 284 17.30 -6.08 -6.46
C SER A 284 18.25 -6.16 -5.27
N GLU A 285 19.47 -5.63 -5.43
CA GLU A 285 20.43 -5.54 -4.33
C GLU A 285 19.93 -4.61 -3.21
N SER A 286 19.18 -3.55 -3.54
CA SER A 286 18.57 -2.67 -2.57
C SER A 286 17.51 -3.40 -1.72
N THR A 287 16.74 -4.31 -2.31
CA THR A 287 15.79 -5.16 -1.56
C THR A 287 16.53 -6.13 -0.65
N LYS A 288 17.59 -6.79 -1.15
CA LYS A 288 18.42 -7.68 -0.32
C LYS A 288 19.03 -6.95 0.87
N ALA A 289 19.52 -5.72 0.65
CA ALA A 289 20.07 -4.87 1.71
C ALA A 289 19.01 -4.47 2.75
N ALA A 290 17.77 -4.17 2.31
CA ALA A 290 16.65 -3.89 3.22
C ALA A 290 16.28 -5.12 4.07
N TRP A 291 16.31 -6.32 3.50
CA TRP A 291 16.06 -7.57 4.24
C TRP A 291 17.20 -7.98 5.17
N ALA A 292 18.45 -7.62 4.86
CA ALA A 292 19.57 -7.85 5.76
C ALA A 292 19.45 -7.07 7.08
N ASN A 293 18.74 -5.94 7.07
CA ASN A 293 18.45 -5.12 8.25
C ASN A 293 17.00 -4.66 8.26
N PRO A 294 16.02 -5.55 8.56
CA PRO A 294 14.60 -5.26 8.44
C PRO A 294 14.17 -4.12 9.35
N ASN A 295 13.63 -3.06 8.77
CA ASN A 295 13.15 -1.88 9.45
C ASN A 295 12.02 -1.19 8.64
N ASP A 296 11.37 -0.20 9.25
CA ASP A 296 10.29 0.61 8.68
C ASP A 296 10.73 2.06 8.41
N LYS A 297 11.99 2.29 8.10
CA LYS A 297 12.50 3.63 7.79
C LYS A 297 11.82 4.19 6.54
N PRO A 298 11.48 5.49 6.55
CA PRO A 298 10.88 6.15 5.39
C PRO A 298 11.91 6.34 4.26
N MET A 299 11.42 6.57 3.04
CA MET A 299 12.26 6.71 1.83
C MET A 299 13.32 7.81 1.94
N GLU A 300 13.04 8.85 2.73
CA GLU A 300 13.97 9.95 2.97
C GLU A 300 15.26 9.49 3.68
N ASP A 301 15.21 8.38 4.39
CA ASP A 301 16.37 7.77 5.05
C ASP A 301 17.15 6.82 4.12
N TYR A 302 16.53 6.33 3.04
CA TYR A 302 17.21 5.55 1.99
C TYR A 302 18.03 6.44 1.05
N ALA A 303 17.64 7.69 0.88
CA ALA A 303 18.29 8.67 -0.01
C ALA A 303 19.58 9.30 0.57
N LYS A 304 19.91 9.03 1.85
CA LYS A 304 21.04 9.63 2.58
C LYS A 304 22.34 8.83 2.49
N LYS A 305 22.51 8.03 1.43
CA LYS A 305 23.77 7.30 1.23
C LYS A 305 24.69 8.01 0.24
#